data_b80d9e7840afab3ff8f85cbca8646f4e
#
_entry.id   b80d9e7840afab3ff8f85cbca8646f4e
#
_cell.length_a   1.000
_cell.length_b   1.000
_cell.length_c   1.000
_cell.angle_alpha   90.00
_cell.angle_beta   90.00
_cell.angle_gamma   90.00
#
_symmetry.space_group_name_H-M   'P 1'
#
loop_
_entity.id
_entity.type
_entity.pdbx_description
1 polymer ?
#
loop_
_entity_poly.entity_id
_entity_poly.type
_entity_poly.pdbx_seq_one_letter_code
_entity_poly.pdbx_strand_id
1 'polypeptide(L)'
;RNYGVEVIRDRAKILLPTSRVNRTVARIVREREIKTIAFGAAAPLAWMSSALRKAGAQRIVALTHGHEVWWAKVFPFNLIMRRIGSTTDSLTYLGEFTRSAISKALTTKSASAMQKIAPGIDIEHFKAVDATVLRHSLGLTEKKVIVSVGRLVHRKGQDFLIKSMPQILKQVPSAHLLLVGQGPYRKRLEKLVNKHSLQKNITFIGRIQYKDLPGYICVGDIF
;
A
#
# COMPACT_ATOMS: atom_id res chain seq x y z
N ARG A 1 -8.19 14.50 -10.52
CA ARG A 1 -8.55 15.63 -9.64
C ARG A 1 -7.48 16.70 -9.79
N ASN A 2 -7.88 17.95 -10.08
CA ASN A 2 -6.99 19.08 -10.06
C ASN A 2 -6.99 19.66 -8.64
N TYR A 3 -5.89 19.50 -7.91
CA TYR A 3 -5.75 19.98 -6.53
C TYR A 3 -5.21 21.42 -6.45
N GLY A 4 -5.20 22.16 -7.57
CA GLY A 4 -4.63 23.52 -7.62
C GLY A 4 -3.11 23.55 -7.53
N VAL A 5 -2.44 22.41 -7.72
CA VAL A 5 -0.98 22.31 -7.71
C VAL A 5 -0.45 22.05 -9.12
N GLU A 6 0.70 22.65 -9.44
CA GLU A 6 1.39 22.34 -10.69
C GLU A 6 2.00 20.95 -10.64
N VAL A 7 1.81 20.18 -11.72
CA VAL A 7 2.32 18.82 -11.85
C VAL A 7 3.29 18.72 -13.02
N ILE A 8 4.56 18.48 -12.71
CA ILE A 8 5.61 18.21 -13.71
C ILE A 8 5.80 16.71 -13.82
N ARG A 9 5.53 16.14 -14.99
CA ARG A 9 5.64 14.68 -15.24
C ARG A 9 6.95 14.35 -15.96
N ASP A 10 7.62 13.30 -15.45
CA ASP A 10 8.74 12.70 -16.18
C ASP A 10 8.23 11.79 -17.31
N ARG A 11 9.05 11.64 -18.36
CA ARG A 11 8.75 10.75 -19.50
C ARG A 11 8.83 9.27 -19.15
N ALA A 12 9.59 8.91 -18.12
CA ALA A 12 9.80 7.52 -17.73
C ALA A 12 8.54 6.94 -17.09
N LYS A 13 8.20 5.69 -17.43
CA LYS A 13 7.10 4.94 -16.81
C LYS A 13 7.31 4.71 -15.30
N ILE A 14 8.56 4.63 -14.88
CA ILE A 14 8.97 4.49 -13.47
C ILE A 14 9.97 5.59 -13.17
N LEU A 15 9.68 6.39 -12.15
CA LEU A 15 10.58 7.45 -11.70
C LEU A 15 11.70 6.84 -10.85
N LEU A 16 12.94 6.94 -11.34
CA LEU A 16 14.15 6.50 -10.64
C LEU A 16 15.12 7.67 -10.47
N PRO A 17 16.00 7.66 -9.46
CA PRO A 17 16.97 8.73 -9.18
C PRO A 17 18.17 8.70 -10.16
N THR A 18 17.88 8.68 -11.47
CA THR A 18 18.90 8.76 -12.52
C THR A 18 19.57 10.13 -12.54
N SER A 19 20.77 10.22 -13.14
CA SER A 19 21.48 11.50 -13.29
C SER A 19 20.66 12.55 -14.03
N ARG A 20 19.84 12.14 -15.01
CA ARG A 20 18.91 13.02 -15.73
C ARG A 20 17.83 13.56 -14.79
N VAL A 21 17.12 12.68 -14.08
CA VAL A 21 16.05 13.06 -13.14
C VAL A 21 16.61 13.97 -12.05
N ASN A 22 17.75 13.59 -11.48
CA ASN A 22 18.41 14.38 -10.42
C ASN A 22 18.76 15.80 -10.90
N ARG A 23 19.35 15.94 -12.09
CA ARG A 23 19.64 17.27 -12.67
C ARG A 23 18.38 18.09 -12.92
N THR A 24 17.33 17.45 -13.45
CA THR A 24 16.05 18.13 -13.70
C THR A 24 15.42 18.65 -12.42
N VAL A 25 15.33 17.80 -11.38
CA VAL A 25 14.74 18.18 -10.08
C VAL A 25 15.60 19.25 -9.39
N ALA A 26 16.94 19.09 -9.41
CA ALA A 26 17.84 20.10 -8.83
C ALA A 26 17.74 21.46 -9.53
N ARG A 27 17.51 21.48 -10.85
CA ARG A 27 17.25 22.72 -11.59
C ARG A 27 15.95 23.37 -11.12
N ILE A 28 14.85 22.61 -11.03
CA ILE A 28 13.55 23.11 -10.56
C ILE A 28 13.66 23.67 -9.14
N VAL A 29 14.41 22.99 -8.26
CA VAL A 29 14.63 23.46 -6.88
C VAL A 29 15.32 24.82 -6.86
N ARG A 30 16.33 25.04 -7.72
CA ARG A 30 17.04 26.33 -7.81
C ARG A 30 16.16 27.42 -8.44
N GLU A 31 15.56 27.14 -9.60
CA GLU A 31 14.77 28.13 -10.35
C GLU A 31 13.54 28.62 -9.58
N ARG A 32 12.96 27.75 -8.74
CA ARG A 32 11.77 28.07 -7.94
C ARG A 32 12.07 28.32 -6.47
N GLU A 33 13.32 28.37 -6.09
CA GLU A 33 13.78 28.58 -4.71
C GLU A 33 13.12 27.68 -3.67
N ILE A 34 12.91 26.39 -4.04
CA ILE A 34 12.20 25.42 -3.19
C ILE A 34 13.04 25.12 -1.95
N LYS A 35 12.52 25.45 -0.77
CA LYS A 35 13.18 25.25 0.52
C LYS A 35 12.81 23.91 1.18
N THR A 36 11.60 23.40 0.93
CA THR A 36 11.11 22.15 1.55
C THR A 36 10.74 21.13 0.48
N ILE A 37 11.21 19.90 0.65
CA ILE A 37 10.96 18.78 -0.26
C ILE A 37 10.36 17.62 0.53
N ALA A 38 9.27 17.06 0.00
CA ALA A 38 8.69 15.82 0.47
C ALA A 38 8.82 14.75 -0.63
N PHE A 39 9.57 13.68 -0.35
CA PHE A 39 9.58 12.51 -1.22
C PHE A 39 8.39 11.60 -0.90
N GLY A 40 7.51 11.39 -1.87
CA GLY A 40 6.36 10.47 -1.75
C GLY A 40 6.77 9.00 -1.60
N ALA A 41 8.04 8.64 -1.84
CA ALA A 41 8.65 7.36 -1.52
C ALA A 41 10.11 7.57 -1.13
N ALA A 42 10.52 7.03 0.03
CA ALA A 42 11.87 7.20 0.53
C ALA A 42 12.90 6.47 -0.37
N ALA A 43 12.70 5.19 -0.59
CA ALA A 43 13.57 4.41 -1.47
C ALA A 43 12.88 4.15 -2.83
N PRO A 44 13.58 4.37 -3.95
CA PRO A 44 14.96 4.89 -4.08
C PRO A 44 15.07 6.42 -4.21
N LEU A 45 13.95 7.17 -4.26
CA LEU A 45 13.94 8.57 -4.72
C LEU A 45 14.72 9.52 -3.82
N ALA A 46 14.64 9.33 -2.50
CA ALA A 46 15.37 10.21 -1.57
C ALA A 46 16.90 10.04 -1.61
N TRP A 47 17.42 9.13 -2.44
CA TRP A 47 18.85 9.12 -2.79
C TRP A 47 19.32 10.46 -3.38
N MET A 48 18.41 11.22 -4.01
CA MET A 48 18.70 12.54 -4.57
C MET A 48 18.90 13.64 -3.51
N SER A 49 18.57 13.40 -2.22
CA SER A 49 18.54 14.41 -1.16
C SER A 49 19.82 15.24 -1.08
N SER A 50 21.00 14.62 -1.17
CA SER A 50 22.28 15.35 -1.14
C SER A 50 22.43 16.37 -2.26
N ALA A 51 22.00 16.03 -3.47
CA ALA A 51 22.06 16.94 -4.61
C ALA A 51 21.02 18.05 -4.50
N LEU A 52 19.84 17.76 -3.97
CA LEU A 52 18.78 18.74 -3.78
C LEU A 52 19.11 19.72 -2.65
N ARG A 53 19.84 19.30 -1.60
CA ARG A 53 20.41 20.23 -0.62
C ARG A 53 21.40 21.20 -1.26
N LYS A 54 22.31 20.72 -2.11
CA LYS A 54 23.23 21.57 -2.87
C LYS A 54 22.49 22.53 -3.82
N ALA A 55 21.27 22.18 -4.23
CA ALA A 55 20.42 23.02 -5.06
C ALA A 55 19.62 24.07 -4.27
N GLY A 56 19.67 24.07 -2.93
CA GLY A 56 19.04 25.07 -2.08
C GLY A 56 17.94 24.57 -1.15
N ALA A 57 17.61 23.25 -1.17
CA ALA A 57 16.64 22.68 -0.26
C ALA A 57 17.17 22.69 1.19
N GLN A 58 16.37 23.24 2.09
CA GLN A 58 16.70 23.35 3.52
C GLN A 58 16.09 22.23 4.35
N ARG A 59 14.88 21.77 3.99
CA ARG A 59 14.17 20.69 4.69
C ARG A 59 13.78 19.60 3.71
N ILE A 60 14.11 18.34 4.06
CA ILE A 60 13.81 17.18 3.23
C ILE A 60 13.19 16.08 4.11
N VAL A 61 11.96 15.70 3.79
CA VAL A 61 11.23 14.60 4.42
C VAL A 61 11.00 13.51 3.40
N ALA A 62 11.08 12.25 3.81
CA ALA A 62 10.80 11.14 2.91
C ALA A 62 9.83 10.13 3.54
N LEU A 63 8.77 9.79 2.79
CA LEU A 63 7.71 8.90 3.25
C LEU A 63 8.10 7.44 2.98
N THR A 64 7.91 6.58 4.00
CA THR A 64 8.02 5.13 3.81
C THR A 64 6.63 4.50 3.76
N HIS A 65 6.48 3.46 2.94
CA HIS A 65 5.21 2.75 2.69
C HIS A 65 5.29 1.26 3.03
N GLY A 66 6.33 0.86 3.77
CA GLY A 66 6.54 -0.51 4.21
C GLY A 66 7.40 -1.36 3.28
N HIS A 67 7.54 -1.05 1.98
CA HIS A 67 8.47 -1.78 1.10
C HIS A 67 9.94 -1.51 1.44
N GLU A 68 10.25 -0.40 2.09
CA GLU A 68 11.56 -0.04 2.60
C GLU A 68 12.06 -1.00 3.68
N VAL A 69 11.18 -1.77 4.31
CA VAL A 69 11.55 -2.87 5.21
C VAL A 69 12.45 -3.90 4.53
N TRP A 70 12.16 -4.21 3.26
CA TRP A 70 13.02 -5.08 2.46
C TRP A 70 14.37 -4.42 2.18
N TRP A 71 14.37 -3.13 1.80
CA TRP A 71 15.61 -2.37 1.58
C TRP A 71 16.48 -2.33 2.83
N ALA A 72 15.88 -2.17 4.00
CA ALA A 72 16.60 -2.13 5.26
C ALA A 72 17.27 -3.47 5.64
N LYS A 73 16.73 -4.60 5.16
CA LYS A 73 17.20 -5.94 5.52
C LYS A 73 18.24 -6.52 4.58
N VAL A 74 18.26 -6.09 3.29
CA VAL A 74 19.04 -6.74 2.23
C VAL A 74 20.26 -5.90 1.85
N PHE A 75 21.45 -6.51 1.91
CA PHE A 75 22.67 -5.90 1.37
C PHE A 75 22.65 -5.93 -0.17
N PRO A 76 23.09 -4.88 -0.88
CA PRO A 76 23.62 -3.59 -0.38
C PRO A 76 22.57 -2.49 -0.15
N PHE A 77 21.28 -2.81 -0.27
CA PHE A 77 20.17 -1.82 -0.17
C PHE A 77 20.07 -1.16 1.21
N ASN A 78 20.49 -1.85 2.27
CA ASN A 78 20.56 -1.28 3.61
C ASN A 78 21.55 -0.09 3.70
N LEU A 79 22.65 -0.09 2.91
CA LEU A 79 23.55 1.05 2.83
C LEU A 79 22.90 2.24 2.13
N ILE A 80 22.04 1.98 1.13
CA ILE A 80 21.22 3.01 0.48
C ILE A 80 20.26 3.63 1.48
N MET A 81 19.57 2.80 2.27
CA MET A 81 18.67 3.28 3.34
C MET A 81 19.41 4.12 4.38
N ARG A 82 20.60 3.69 4.80
CA ARG A 82 21.45 4.46 5.72
C ARG A 82 21.81 5.83 5.17
N ARG A 83 22.21 5.89 3.89
CA ARG A 83 22.51 7.15 3.19
C ARG A 83 21.28 8.04 3.07
N ILE A 84 20.12 7.49 2.69
CA ILE A 84 18.85 8.22 2.63
C ILE A 84 18.56 8.84 4.00
N GLY A 85 18.60 8.05 5.07
CA GLY A 85 18.35 8.54 6.43
C GLY A 85 19.31 9.65 6.85
N SER A 86 20.62 9.55 6.51
CA SER A 86 21.61 10.56 6.88
C SER A 86 21.52 11.86 6.07
N THR A 87 20.81 11.88 4.95
CA THR A 87 20.68 13.04 4.05
C THR A 87 19.30 13.67 4.05
N THR A 88 18.32 13.04 4.72
CA THR A 88 16.99 13.59 4.99
C THR A 88 16.90 14.08 6.44
N ASP A 89 16.00 15.02 6.72
CA ASP A 89 15.76 15.51 8.07
C ASP A 89 14.85 14.54 8.85
N SER A 90 13.93 13.89 8.15
CA SER A 90 13.06 12.88 8.74
C SER A 90 12.62 11.84 7.72
N LEU A 91 12.51 10.59 8.18
CA LEU A 91 11.79 9.53 7.51
C LEU A 91 10.46 9.30 8.24
N THR A 92 9.37 9.12 7.49
CA THR A 92 8.11 8.73 8.13
C THR A 92 7.99 7.20 8.23
N TYR A 93 7.14 6.72 9.12
CA TYR A 93 6.78 5.31 9.21
C TYR A 93 5.29 5.12 9.49
N LEU A 94 4.75 3.96 9.08
CA LEU A 94 3.31 3.68 9.19
C LEU A 94 2.93 3.12 10.57
N GLY A 95 3.79 2.27 11.15
CA GLY A 95 3.56 1.59 12.42
C GLY A 95 4.87 1.03 12.99
N GLU A 96 4.83 0.54 14.22
CA GLU A 96 6.03 0.13 14.96
C GLU A 96 6.83 -1.00 14.30
N PHE A 97 6.15 -1.94 13.62
CA PHE A 97 6.83 -2.95 12.83
C PHE A 97 7.74 -2.32 11.75
N THR A 98 7.21 -1.34 11.02
CA THR A 98 7.95 -0.63 9.96
C THR A 98 9.10 0.17 10.57
N ARG A 99 8.85 0.88 11.66
CA ARG A 99 9.87 1.63 12.40
C ARG A 99 11.01 0.73 12.86
N SER A 100 10.70 -0.33 13.60
CA SER A 100 11.69 -1.27 14.14
C SER A 100 12.55 -1.91 13.05
N ALA A 101 11.95 -2.24 11.90
CA ALA A 101 12.68 -2.85 10.79
C ALA A 101 13.61 -1.85 10.08
N ILE A 102 13.13 -0.62 9.81
CA ILE A 102 13.90 0.39 9.06
C ILE A 102 14.99 1.01 9.93
N SER A 103 14.74 1.26 11.21
CA SER A 103 15.70 1.88 12.13
C SER A 103 17.03 1.11 12.23
N LYS A 104 17.00 -0.22 12.05
CA LYS A 104 18.20 -1.07 12.06
C LYS A 104 19.20 -0.74 10.93
N ALA A 105 18.73 -0.17 9.84
CA ALA A 105 19.60 0.24 8.72
C ALA A 105 20.04 1.72 8.84
N LEU A 106 19.50 2.48 9.78
CA LEU A 106 19.76 3.90 9.93
C LEU A 106 20.87 4.17 10.96
N THR A 107 21.36 5.41 10.98
CA THR A 107 22.15 5.91 12.12
C THR A 107 21.23 6.19 13.33
N THR A 108 21.76 6.21 14.55
CA THR A 108 20.98 6.55 15.76
C THR A 108 20.25 7.88 15.61
N LYS A 109 20.94 8.91 15.11
CA LYS A 109 20.35 10.23 14.82
C LYS A 109 19.18 10.15 13.86
N SER A 110 19.32 9.43 12.75
CA SER A 110 18.24 9.31 11.75
C SER A 110 17.07 8.46 12.25
N ALA A 111 17.34 7.43 13.05
CA ALA A 111 16.33 6.59 13.66
C ALA A 111 15.50 7.35 14.71
N SER A 112 16.12 8.21 15.51
CA SER A 112 15.41 9.06 16.48
C SER A 112 14.60 10.19 15.82
N ALA A 113 15.00 10.62 14.62
CA ALA A 113 14.27 11.63 13.84
C ALA A 113 13.08 11.06 13.02
N MET A 114 12.82 9.74 13.10
CA MET A 114 11.66 9.13 12.42
C MET A 114 10.33 9.59 13.02
N GLN A 115 9.33 9.84 12.17
CA GLN A 115 8.02 10.31 12.60
C GLN A 115 6.92 9.37 12.10
N LYS A 116 5.95 9.08 12.99
CA LYS A 116 4.79 8.28 12.63
C LYS A 116 3.79 9.10 11.84
N ILE A 117 3.50 8.69 10.60
CA ILE A 117 2.42 9.24 9.78
C ILE A 117 1.66 8.06 9.19
N ALA A 118 0.53 7.72 9.80
CA ALA A 118 -0.38 6.73 9.26
C ALA A 118 -1.16 7.32 8.07
N PRO A 119 -1.48 6.52 7.04
CA PRO A 119 -2.36 6.95 5.97
C PRO A 119 -3.71 7.40 6.54
N GLY A 120 -4.18 8.55 6.09
CA GLY A 120 -5.55 9.00 6.41
C GLY A 120 -6.59 8.15 5.69
N ILE A 121 -7.77 8.04 6.29
CA ILE A 121 -8.95 7.44 5.68
C ILE A 121 -10.07 8.49 5.66
N ASP A 122 -10.83 8.50 4.56
CA ASP A 122 -12.03 9.32 4.43
C ASP A 122 -13.17 8.66 5.21
N ILE A 123 -13.41 9.13 6.42
CA ILE A 123 -14.43 8.57 7.33
C ILE A 123 -15.86 8.85 6.85
N GLU A 124 -16.07 9.90 6.05
CA GLU A 124 -17.38 10.17 5.46
C GLU A 124 -17.70 9.22 4.33
N HIS A 125 -16.67 8.77 3.62
CA HIS A 125 -16.81 7.76 2.59
C HIS A 125 -16.89 6.34 3.17
N PHE A 126 -16.07 6.01 4.16
CA PHE A 126 -16.02 4.68 4.80
C PHE A 126 -16.85 4.66 6.09
N LYS A 127 -18.14 4.85 5.95
CA LYS A 127 -19.11 4.65 7.02
C LYS A 127 -20.01 3.44 6.73
N ALA A 128 -20.66 2.94 7.76
CA ALA A 128 -21.63 1.86 7.60
C ALA A 128 -22.76 2.30 6.66
N VAL A 129 -23.06 1.44 5.70
CA VAL A 129 -24.16 1.64 4.74
C VAL A 129 -25.04 0.40 4.72
N ASP A 130 -26.33 0.59 4.40
CA ASP A 130 -27.21 -0.56 4.17
C ASP A 130 -26.79 -1.30 2.92
N ALA A 131 -26.38 -2.54 3.10
CA ALA A 131 -25.93 -3.44 2.02
C ALA A 131 -26.96 -4.54 1.70
N THR A 132 -28.18 -4.47 2.22
CA THR A 132 -29.22 -5.50 2.10
C THR A 132 -29.52 -5.82 0.63
N VAL A 133 -29.74 -4.81 -0.20
CA VAL A 133 -30.02 -4.98 -1.64
C VAL A 133 -28.83 -5.61 -2.34
N LEU A 134 -27.62 -5.14 -2.06
CA LEU A 134 -26.39 -5.71 -2.65
C LEU A 134 -26.19 -7.15 -2.19
N ARG A 135 -26.39 -7.44 -0.92
CA ARG A 135 -26.28 -8.80 -0.36
C ARG A 135 -27.28 -9.76 -1.02
N HIS A 136 -28.53 -9.32 -1.22
CA HIS A 136 -29.54 -10.08 -1.94
C HIS A 136 -29.14 -10.33 -3.41
N SER A 137 -28.70 -9.31 -4.12
CA SER A 137 -28.28 -9.42 -5.53
C SER A 137 -27.09 -10.37 -5.74
N LEU A 138 -26.26 -10.55 -4.72
CA LEU A 138 -25.16 -11.50 -4.71
C LEU A 138 -25.56 -12.92 -4.27
N GLY A 139 -26.83 -13.16 -3.91
CA GLY A 139 -27.31 -14.45 -3.40
C GLY A 139 -26.74 -14.81 -2.02
N LEU A 140 -26.44 -13.81 -1.18
CA LEU A 140 -25.76 -14.00 0.10
C LEU A 140 -26.65 -13.73 1.34
N THR A 141 -27.95 -13.58 1.15
CA THR A 141 -28.91 -13.24 2.24
C THR A 141 -28.80 -14.20 3.41
N GLU A 142 -28.83 -15.51 3.14
CA GLU A 142 -28.78 -16.57 4.16
C GLU A 142 -27.33 -17.06 4.45
N LYS A 143 -26.32 -16.34 4.00
CA LYS A 143 -24.91 -16.74 4.18
C LYS A 143 -24.26 -15.99 5.34
N LYS A 144 -23.28 -16.63 5.98
CA LYS A 144 -22.31 -15.95 6.84
C LYS A 144 -21.11 -15.55 5.99
N VAL A 145 -20.99 -14.25 5.70
CA VAL A 145 -20.09 -13.75 4.68
C VAL A 145 -18.78 -13.25 5.27
N ILE A 146 -17.69 -13.83 4.80
CA ILE A 146 -16.33 -13.34 5.06
C ILE A 146 -15.92 -12.51 3.83
N VAL A 147 -15.62 -11.23 4.02
CA VAL A 147 -15.19 -10.34 2.93
C VAL A 147 -13.68 -10.14 2.99
N SER A 148 -13.01 -10.28 1.85
CA SER A 148 -11.61 -9.89 1.71
C SER A 148 -11.45 -8.93 0.53
N VAL A 149 -11.08 -7.69 0.82
CA VAL A 149 -10.87 -6.64 -0.18
C VAL A 149 -9.39 -6.41 -0.40
N GLY A 150 -8.96 -6.44 -1.64
CA GLY A 150 -7.59 -6.10 -1.99
C GLY A 150 -7.10 -6.65 -3.31
N ARG A 151 -5.89 -6.24 -3.69
CA ARG A 151 -5.23 -6.77 -4.87
C ARG A 151 -4.95 -8.27 -4.70
N LEU A 152 -5.32 -9.07 -5.68
CA LEU A 152 -5.07 -10.51 -5.68
C LEU A 152 -3.59 -10.79 -6.00
N VAL A 153 -2.77 -10.82 -4.95
CA VAL A 153 -1.33 -11.10 -4.97
C VAL A 153 -0.97 -11.98 -3.78
N HIS A 154 0.06 -12.82 -3.90
CA HIS A 154 0.46 -13.80 -2.89
C HIS A 154 0.53 -13.23 -1.47
N ARG A 155 1.17 -12.05 -1.30
CA ARG A 155 1.38 -11.40 0.01
C ARG A 155 0.10 -10.96 0.74
N LYS A 156 -1.08 -11.03 0.08
CA LYS A 156 -2.38 -10.66 0.68
C LYS A 156 -3.09 -11.85 1.34
N GLY A 157 -2.57 -13.06 1.19
CA GLY A 157 -3.01 -14.23 1.95
C GLY A 157 -4.37 -14.82 1.56
N GLN A 158 -4.98 -14.40 0.43
CA GLN A 158 -6.28 -14.95 0.01
C GLN A 158 -6.23 -16.48 -0.21
N ASP A 159 -5.08 -17.03 -0.54
CA ASP A 159 -4.89 -18.49 -0.66
C ASP A 159 -4.99 -19.21 0.70
N PHE A 160 -4.59 -18.57 1.80
CA PHE A 160 -4.80 -19.11 3.14
C PHE A 160 -6.29 -19.11 3.51
N LEU A 161 -7.03 -18.02 3.21
CA LEU A 161 -8.48 -18.00 3.42
C LEU A 161 -9.18 -19.12 2.68
N ILE A 162 -8.87 -19.33 1.39
CA ILE A 162 -9.45 -20.42 0.59
C ILE A 162 -9.13 -21.78 1.20
N LYS A 163 -7.89 -22.01 1.63
CA LYS A 163 -7.48 -23.29 2.28
C LYS A 163 -8.16 -23.53 3.62
N SER A 164 -8.55 -22.48 4.33
CA SER A 164 -9.24 -22.56 5.62
C SER A 164 -10.74 -22.83 5.45
N MET A 165 -11.33 -22.49 4.30
CA MET A 165 -12.77 -22.64 4.07
C MET A 165 -13.32 -24.05 4.33
N PRO A 166 -12.66 -25.16 3.97
CA PRO A 166 -13.18 -26.49 4.29
C PRO A 166 -13.38 -26.74 5.78
N GLN A 167 -12.47 -26.21 6.62
CA GLN A 167 -12.60 -26.32 8.07
C GLN A 167 -13.69 -25.39 8.61
N ILE A 168 -13.79 -24.18 8.08
CA ILE A 168 -14.84 -23.22 8.44
C ILE A 168 -16.22 -23.80 8.11
N LEU A 169 -16.40 -24.37 6.94
CA LEU A 169 -17.67 -24.95 6.47
C LEU A 169 -18.13 -26.15 7.31
N LYS A 170 -17.22 -26.90 7.95
CA LYS A 170 -17.59 -27.95 8.91
C LYS A 170 -18.28 -27.36 10.14
N GLN A 171 -17.92 -26.16 10.57
CA GLN A 171 -18.51 -25.51 11.75
C GLN A 171 -19.65 -24.56 11.39
N VAL A 172 -19.55 -23.90 10.25
CA VAL A 172 -20.53 -22.92 9.75
C VAL A 172 -20.86 -23.26 8.28
N PRO A 173 -21.80 -24.18 8.04
CA PRO A 173 -22.15 -24.65 6.67
C PRO A 173 -22.64 -23.52 5.75
N SER A 174 -23.18 -22.43 6.31
CA SER A 174 -23.62 -21.25 5.58
C SER A 174 -22.48 -20.25 5.27
N ALA A 175 -21.23 -20.53 5.64
CA ALA A 175 -20.11 -19.62 5.38
C ALA A 175 -19.88 -19.40 3.88
N HIS A 176 -19.59 -18.15 3.51
CA HIS A 176 -19.28 -17.77 2.13
C HIS A 176 -18.13 -16.76 2.11
N LEU A 177 -17.12 -16.99 1.26
CA LEU A 177 -15.99 -16.09 1.10
C LEU A 177 -16.19 -15.21 -0.13
N LEU A 178 -16.23 -13.89 0.08
CA LEU A 178 -16.35 -12.89 -0.97
C LEU A 178 -14.99 -12.21 -1.20
N LEU A 179 -14.40 -12.43 -2.37
CA LEU A 179 -13.11 -11.88 -2.76
C LEU A 179 -13.30 -10.68 -3.69
N VAL A 180 -13.06 -9.47 -3.16
CA VAL A 180 -13.23 -8.21 -3.89
C VAL A 180 -11.86 -7.67 -4.31
N GLY A 181 -11.66 -7.58 -5.62
CA GLY A 181 -10.42 -7.08 -6.21
C GLY A 181 -9.92 -7.92 -7.37
N GLN A 182 -8.83 -7.47 -7.97
CA GLN A 182 -8.19 -8.19 -9.09
C GLN A 182 -6.67 -8.21 -8.94
N GLY A 183 -6.01 -9.12 -9.65
CA GLY A 183 -4.55 -9.22 -9.65
C GLY A 183 -4.03 -10.48 -10.34
N PRO A 184 -2.72 -10.56 -10.56
CA PRO A 184 -2.12 -11.67 -11.31
C PRO A 184 -2.26 -13.04 -10.62
N TYR A 185 -2.57 -13.05 -9.33
CA TYR A 185 -2.72 -14.29 -8.54
C TYR A 185 -4.11 -14.94 -8.71
N ARG A 186 -5.08 -14.29 -9.39
CA ARG A 186 -6.46 -14.75 -9.56
C ARG A 186 -6.55 -16.18 -10.09
N LYS A 187 -5.89 -16.48 -11.22
CA LYS A 187 -5.92 -17.83 -11.81
C LYS A 187 -5.45 -18.92 -10.85
N ARG A 188 -4.47 -18.61 -10.00
CA ARG A 188 -3.99 -19.57 -8.98
C ARG A 188 -5.02 -19.76 -7.86
N LEU A 189 -5.69 -18.70 -7.44
CA LEU A 189 -6.78 -18.78 -6.46
C LEU A 189 -7.96 -19.60 -6.98
N GLU A 190 -8.38 -19.39 -8.24
CA GLU A 190 -9.43 -20.16 -8.89
C GLU A 190 -9.08 -21.67 -8.98
N LYS A 191 -7.84 -22.01 -9.33
CA LYS A 191 -7.37 -23.40 -9.28
C LYS A 191 -7.47 -24.00 -7.87
N LEU A 192 -7.18 -23.20 -6.84
CA LEU A 192 -7.27 -23.62 -5.45
C LEU A 192 -8.73 -23.87 -5.03
N VAL A 193 -9.65 -22.99 -5.43
CA VAL A 193 -11.10 -23.15 -5.24
C VAL A 193 -11.58 -24.46 -5.87
N ASN A 194 -11.18 -24.74 -7.09
CA ASN A 194 -11.53 -25.97 -7.80
C ASN A 194 -10.96 -27.21 -7.09
N LYS A 195 -9.69 -27.15 -6.67
CA LYS A 195 -9.03 -28.26 -5.95
C LYS A 195 -9.76 -28.66 -4.66
N HIS A 196 -10.37 -27.70 -3.97
CA HIS A 196 -11.12 -27.93 -2.72
C HIS A 196 -12.64 -28.01 -2.93
N SER A 197 -13.14 -28.02 -4.17
CA SER A 197 -14.57 -28.07 -4.50
C SER A 197 -15.41 -26.96 -3.84
N LEU A 198 -14.86 -25.74 -3.78
CA LEU A 198 -15.42 -24.58 -3.07
C LEU A 198 -16.17 -23.59 -3.98
N GLN A 199 -16.52 -23.97 -5.22
CA GLN A 199 -17.13 -23.06 -6.20
C GLN A 199 -18.45 -22.46 -5.70
N LYS A 200 -19.21 -23.21 -4.89
CA LYS A 200 -20.48 -22.73 -4.28
C LYS A 200 -20.29 -21.82 -3.06
N ASN A 201 -19.09 -21.77 -2.50
CA ASN A 201 -18.80 -21.10 -1.23
C ASN A 201 -17.85 -19.89 -1.39
N ILE A 202 -17.37 -19.63 -2.60
CA ILE A 202 -16.42 -18.53 -2.85
C ILE A 202 -16.84 -17.78 -4.11
N THR A 203 -16.97 -16.47 -3.99
CA THR A 203 -17.28 -15.57 -5.11
C THR A 203 -16.14 -14.58 -5.34
N PHE A 204 -15.70 -14.45 -6.59
CA PHE A 204 -14.76 -13.45 -7.05
C PHE A 204 -15.50 -12.30 -7.71
N ILE A 205 -15.57 -11.14 -7.07
CA ILE A 205 -16.25 -9.95 -7.61
C ILE A 205 -15.41 -9.27 -8.71
N GLY A 206 -14.09 -9.31 -8.58
CA GLY A 206 -13.23 -8.53 -9.47
C GLY A 206 -13.03 -7.09 -8.96
N ARG A 207 -12.64 -6.19 -9.88
CA ARG A 207 -12.43 -4.78 -9.56
C ARG A 207 -13.76 -4.05 -9.48
N ILE A 208 -13.95 -3.31 -8.40
CA ILE A 208 -15.08 -2.40 -8.19
C ILE A 208 -14.62 -0.93 -8.21
N GLN A 209 -15.55 -0.01 -8.35
CA GLN A 209 -15.25 1.42 -8.23
C GLN A 209 -15.06 1.79 -6.74
N TYR A 210 -14.24 2.80 -6.48
CA TYR A 210 -13.95 3.25 -5.11
C TYR A 210 -15.23 3.65 -4.36
N LYS A 211 -16.18 4.30 -5.04
CA LYS A 211 -17.46 4.74 -4.45
C LYS A 211 -18.32 3.57 -3.95
N ASP A 212 -18.19 2.38 -4.52
CA ASP A 212 -19.01 1.22 -4.19
C ASP A 212 -18.36 0.36 -3.07
N LEU A 213 -17.11 0.65 -2.73
CA LEU A 213 -16.33 -0.15 -1.78
C LEU A 213 -16.96 -0.26 -0.39
N PRO A 214 -17.54 0.80 0.22
CA PRO A 214 -18.23 0.68 1.51
C PRO A 214 -19.36 -0.36 1.49
N GLY A 215 -20.17 -0.39 0.42
CA GLY A 215 -21.24 -1.37 0.26
C GLY A 215 -20.72 -2.81 0.26
N TYR A 216 -19.64 -3.09 -0.50
CA TYR A 216 -19.03 -4.43 -0.51
C TYR A 216 -18.40 -4.84 0.81
N ILE A 217 -17.88 -3.89 1.60
CA ILE A 217 -17.39 -4.17 2.95
C ILE A 217 -18.57 -4.51 3.86
N CYS A 218 -19.67 -3.73 3.78
CA CYS A 218 -20.87 -3.93 4.61
C CYS A 218 -21.70 -5.17 4.24
N VAL A 219 -21.46 -5.81 3.09
CA VAL A 219 -22.02 -7.15 2.78
C VAL A 219 -21.48 -8.21 3.74
N GLY A 220 -20.28 -8.03 4.29
CA GLY A 220 -19.62 -9.02 5.14
C GLY A 220 -20.13 -9.00 6.58
N ASP A 221 -20.23 -10.18 7.16
CA ASP A 221 -20.36 -10.34 8.62
C ASP A 221 -18.97 -10.24 9.28
N ILE A 222 -17.89 -10.57 8.52
CA ILE A 222 -16.48 -10.48 8.93
C ILE A 222 -15.66 -9.89 7.77
N PHE A 223 -14.73 -8.98 8.12
CA PHE A 223 -13.79 -8.36 7.20
C PHE A 223 -12.35 -8.70 7.57
#